data_1fc638a10a8325a51f4992e4bb54dd23
#
_entry.id   1fc638a10a8325a51f4992e4bb54dd23
#
_cell.length_a   1.000
_cell.length_b   1.000
_cell.length_c   1.000
_cell.angle_alpha   90.00
_cell.angle_beta   90.00
_cell.angle_gamma   90.00
#
_symmetry.space_group_name_H-M   'P 1'
#
loop_
_entity.id
_entity.type
_entity.pdbx_description
1 polymer ?
#
loop_
_entity_poly.entity_id
_entity_poly.type
_entity_poly.pdbx_seq_one_letter_code
_entity_poly.pdbx_strand_id
1 'polypeptide(L)'
;TDDIVVMNGITGEIAHTPPPHDEVEGMLRELCDFANNDDPDNFIHPIIKGIIIHFMLAFIHPFVDGNGRTARSLVYWYMMKKGYWLTEYLSISRIIYRNKAQYEKAFLYTEADGNDLSYFIQYNLITMKKAYEELKLYLQRKISERESMTALSGMNGINLRQARIIKELYKNGDNIITAKEIATQFAVTDKTARRDLQALVQMGIMSEVKLNNRMTGYVKADNFEERINELSKGNTEENKGN
;
A
#
# COMPACT_ATOMS: atom_id res chain seq x y z
N THR A 1 -6.66 -27.55 27.69
CA THR A 1 -7.39 -26.71 28.66
C THR A 1 -8.63 -26.19 27.98
N ASP A 2 -9.78 -26.67 28.45
CA ASP A 2 -11.08 -26.55 27.80
C ASP A 2 -11.73 -25.16 27.89
N ASP A 3 -10.99 -24.11 28.26
CA ASP A 3 -11.52 -22.80 28.58
C ASP A 3 -10.91 -21.65 27.78
N ILE A 4 -10.46 -21.92 26.54
CA ILE A 4 -10.00 -20.85 25.67
C ILE A 4 -11.24 -20.19 25.05
N VAL A 5 -11.44 -18.91 25.33
CA VAL A 5 -12.49 -18.09 24.72
C VAL A 5 -11.86 -16.87 24.05
N VAL A 6 -12.43 -16.45 22.95
CA VAL A 6 -12.05 -15.19 22.30
C VAL A 6 -12.90 -14.08 22.89
N MET A 7 -12.25 -13.13 23.56
CA MET A 7 -12.93 -11.99 24.16
C MET A 7 -12.85 -10.74 23.27
N ASN A 8 -13.92 -9.99 23.22
CA ASN A 8 -13.89 -8.64 22.67
C ASN A 8 -13.03 -7.75 23.58
N GLY A 9 -11.91 -7.25 23.06
CA GLY A 9 -10.96 -6.44 23.84
C GLY A 9 -11.49 -5.09 24.32
N ILE A 10 -12.70 -4.66 23.89
CA ILE A 10 -13.34 -3.40 24.27
C ILE A 10 -14.46 -3.64 25.28
N THR A 11 -15.35 -4.63 25.01
CA THR A 11 -16.53 -4.88 25.84
C THR A 11 -16.27 -5.93 26.93
N GLY A 12 -15.21 -6.74 26.79
CA GLY A 12 -14.94 -7.88 27.68
C GLY A 12 -15.91 -9.06 27.51
N GLU A 13 -16.79 -9.00 26.52
CA GLU A 13 -17.75 -10.08 26.23
C GLU A 13 -17.07 -11.19 25.43
N ILE A 14 -17.56 -12.43 25.58
CA ILE A 14 -17.11 -13.56 24.77
C ILE A 14 -17.56 -13.31 23.33
N ALA A 15 -16.61 -13.18 22.43
CA ALA A 15 -16.85 -12.98 21.01
C ALA A 15 -16.95 -14.31 20.24
N HIS A 16 -16.27 -15.35 20.69
CA HIS A 16 -16.30 -16.67 20.08
C HIS A 16 -15.83 -17.73 21.10
N THR A 17 -16.44 -18.89 21.07
CA THR A 17 -16.01 -20.08 21.82
C THR A 17 -15.50 -21.11 20.82
N PRO A 18 -14.18 -21.39 20.78
CA PRO A 18 -13.62 -22.39 19.88
C PRO A 18 -14.19 -23.79 20.15
N PRO A 19 -14.08 -24.71 19.15
CA PRO A 19 -14.43 -26.11 19.33
C PRO A 19 -13.65 -26.76 20.48
N PRO A 20 -14.18 -27.86 21.07
CA PRO A 20 -13.48 -28.66 22.05
C PRO A 20 -12.09 -29.10 21.57
N HIS A 21 -11.14 -29.15 22.49
CA HIS A 21 -9.74 -29.43 22.17
C HIS A 21 -9.54 -30.74 21.40
N ASP A 22 -10.29 -31.79 21.73
CA ASP A 22 -10.22 -33.10 21.08
C ASP A 22 -10.73 -33.11 19.63
N GLU A 23 -11.54 -32.13 19.23
CA GLU A 23 -12.03 -31.95 17.85
C GLU A 23 -11.07 -31.15 16.96
N VAL A 24 -10.20 -30.31 17.54
CA VAL A 24 -9.35 -29.36 16.81
C VAL A 24 -8.46 -30.03 15.77
N GLU A 25 -7.83 -31.16 16.13
CA GLU A 25 -6.94 -31.86 15.18
C GLU A 25 -7.73 -32.43 13.99
N GLY A 26 -8.91 -33.00 14.23
CA GLY A 26 -9.80 -33.50 13.18
C GLY A 26 -10.22 -32.40 12.22
N MET A 27 -10.71 -31.27 12.77
CA MET A 27 -11.12 -30.13 11.97
C MET A 27 -9.97 -29.49 11.18
N LEU A 28 -8.76 -29.47 11.72
CA LEU A 28 -7.59 -28.99 10.96
C LEU A 28 -7.24 -29.93 9.79
N ARG A 29 -7.38 -31.23 9.95
CA ARG A 29 -7.18 -32.21 8.86
C ARG A 29 -8.22 -31.98 7.76
N GLU A 30 -9.50 -31.86 8.12
CA GLU A 30 -10.59 -31.56 7.17
C GLU A 30 -10.34 -30.24 6.43
N LEU A 31 -9.89 -29.19 7.15
CA LEU A 31 -9.53 -27.91 6.53
C LEU A 31 -8.38 -28.06 5.53
N CYS A 32 -7.36 -28.86 5.85
CA CYS A 32 -6.25 -29.14 4.94
C CYS A 32 -6.73 -29.91 3.70
N ASP A 33 -7.58 -30.92 3.88
CA ASP A 33 -8.17 -31.68 2.79
C ASP A 33 -9.04 -30.80 1.91
N PHE A 34 -9.90 -29.99 2.50
CA PHE A 34 -10.68 -28.98 1.77
C PHE A 34 -9.78 -28.00 0.97
N ALA A 35 -8.70 -27.50 1.55
CA ALA A 35 -7.81 -26.56 0.88
C ALA A 35 -7.02 -27.19 -0.29
N ASN A 36 -6.70 -28.48 -0.22
CA ASN A 36 -5.85 -29.17 -1.20
C ASN A 36 -6.62 -29.90 -2.29
N ASN A 37 -7.84 -30.33 -2.02
CA ASN A 37 -8.65 -31.09 -2.98
C ASN A 37 -9.75 -30.21 -3.57
N ASP A 38 -9.90 -30.23 -4.88
CA ASP A 38 -11.02 -29.61 -5.57
C ASP A 38 -12.05 -30.71 -5.88
N ASP A 39 -13.30 -30.48 -5.50
CA ASP A 39 -14.41 -31.38 -5.83
C ASP A 39 -14.84 -31.11 -7.28
N PRO A 40 -14.73 -32.10 -8.20
CA PRO A 40 -15.13 -31.91 -9.58
C PRO A 40 -16.63 -31.73 -9.76
N ASP A 41 -17.44 -32.24 -8.85
CA ASP A 41 -18.89 -32.19 -8.92
C ASP A 41 -19.47 -30.91 -8.28
N ASN A 42 -18.72 -30.28 -7.38
CA ASN A 42 -19.13 -29.08 -6.64
C ASN A 42 -18.06 -27.98 -6.77
N PHE A 43 -18.07 -27.24 -7.86
CA PHE A 43 -17.12 -26.17 -8.09
C PHE A 43 -17.30 -25.01 -7.09
N ILE A 44 -16.26 -24.71 -6.35
CA ILE A 44 -16.18 -23.51 -5.50
C ILE A 44 -15.11 -22.58 -6.08
N HIS A 45 -15.51 -21.36 -6.40
CA HIS A 45 -14.58 -20.37 -6.94
C HIS A 45 -13.40 -20.14 -5.96
N PRO A 46 -12.13 -20.11 -6.41
CA PRO A 46 -10.97 -20.02 -5.51
C PRO A 46 -11.00 -18.87 -4.51
N ILE A 47 -11.54 -17.71 -4.89
CA ILE A 47 -11.70 -16.58 -3.96
C ILE A 47 -12.64 -16.96 -2.81
N ILE A 48 -13.78 -17.59 -3.12
CA ILE A 48 -14.74 -18.03 -2.10
C ILE A 48 -14.11 -19.10 -1.22
N LYS A 49 -13.44 -20.08 -1.82
CA LYS A 49 -12.75 -21.15 -1.09
C LYS A 49 -11.67 -20.58 -0.16
N GLY A 50 -10.90 -19.59 -0.59
CA GLY A 50 -9.93 -18.88 0.25
C GLY A 50 -10.60 -18.16 1.44
N ILE A 51 -11.77 -17.55 1.24
CA ILE A 51 -12.54 -16.90 2.31
C ILE A 51 -13.08 -17.93 3.30
N ILE A 52 -13.55 -19.10 2.82
CA ILE A 52 -13.98 -20.21 3.69
C ILE A 52 -12.80 -20.72 4.54
N ILE A 53 -11.62 -20.91 3.94
CA ILE A 53 -10.39 -21.30 4.65
C ILE A 53 -10.06 -20.27 5.75
N HIS A 54 -10.21 -18.97 5.46
CA HIS A 54 -10.02 -17.91 6.45
C HIS A 54 -10.97 -18.07 7.64
N PHE A 55 -12.25 -18.23 7.36
CA PHE A 55 -13.26 -18.39 8.40
C PHE A 55 -12.97 -19.63 9.25
N MET A 56 -12.79 -20.78 8.61
CA MET A 56 -12.58 -22.06 9.31
C MET A 56 -11.37 -22.03 10.24
N LEU A 57 -10.22 -21.49 9.80
CA LEU A 57 -9.07 -21.41 10.70
C LEU A 57 -9.30 -20.45 11.87
N ALA A 58 -10.00 -19.33 11.63
CA ALA A 58 -10.34 -18.41 12.69
C ALA A 58 -11.38 -18.99 13.67
N PHE A 59 -12.32 -19.78 13.19
CA PHE A 59 -13.32 -20.50 13.97
C PHE A 59 -12.71 -21.62 14.83
N ILE A 60 -11.88 -22.49 14.23
CA ILE A 60 -11.16 -23.58 14.96
C ILE A 60 -10.26 -22.99 16.05
N HIS A 61 -9.67 -21.83 15.83
CA HIS A 61 -8.83 -21.08 16.78
C HIS A 61 -7.71 -21.90 17.42
N PRO A 62 -6.87 -22.64 16.66
CA PRO A 62 -6.00 -23.68 17.19
C PRO A 62 -4.81 -23.15 18.02
N PHE A 63 -4.52 -21.85 17.99
CA PHE A 63 -3.36 -21.27 18.66
C PHE A 63 -3.79 -20.39 19.83
N VAL A 64 -2.93 -20.26 20.84
CA VAL A 64 -3.14 -19.34 21.96
C VAL A 64 -3.12 -17.88 21.50
N ASP A 65 -2.26 -17.57 20.51
CA ASP A 65 -2.20 -16.25 19.85
C ASP A 65 -1.84 -16.41 18.38
N GLY A 66 -2.23 -15.43 17.57
CA GLY A 66 -1.88 -15.37 16.16
C GLY A 66 -2.89 -16.01 15.21
N ASN A 67 -4.02 -16.53 15.67
CA ASN A 67 -5.03 -17.16 14.81
C ASN A 67 -5.45 -16.28 13.64
N GLY A 68 -5.79 -15.02 13.89
CA GLY A 68 -6.16 -14.08 12.84
C GLY A 68 -5.03 -13.77 11.85
N ARG A 69 -3.78 -13.73 12.30
CA ARG A 69 -2.60 -13.57 11.42
C ARG A 69 -2.41 -14.80 10.54
N THR A 70 -2.46 -15.96 11.13
CA THR A 70 -2.32 -17.25 10.42
C THR A 70 -3.44 -17.45 9.40
N ALA A 71 -4.69 -17.19 9.78
CA ALA A 71 -5.84 -17.30 8.89
C ALA A 71 -5.68 -16.41 7.64
N ARG A 72 -5.31 -15.16 7.82
CA ARG A 72 -5.06 -14.25 6.69
C ARG A 72 -3.85 -14.65 5.86
N SER A 73 -2.76 -15.11 6.48
CA SER A 73 -1.59 -15.61 5.74
C SER A 73 -1.92 -16.82 4.90
N LEU A 74 -2.78 -17.71 5.42
CA LEU A 74 -3.23 -18.89 4.68
C LEU A 74 -4.09 -18.51 3.46
N VAL A 75 -4.93 -17.48 3.56
CA VAL A 75 -5.66 -16.92 2.40
C VAL A 75 -4.68 -16.44 1.34
N TYR A 76 -3.69 -15.62 1.70
CA TYR A 76 -2.71 -15.12 0.75
C TYR A 76 -1.97 -16.28 0.05
N TRP A 77 -1.50 -17.25 0.82
CA TRP A 77 -0.85 -18.43 0.28
C TRP A 77 -1.76 -19.20 -0.68
N TYR A 78 -3.01 -19.47 -0.29
CA TYR A 78 -3.98 -20.20 -1.10
C TYR A 78 -4.28 -19.45 -2.41
N MET A 79 -4.53 -18.16 -2.34
CA MET A 79 -4.81 -17.33 -3.51
C MET A 79 -3.62 -17.31 -4.49
N MET A 80 -2.40 -17.19 -3.99
CA MET A 80 -1.18 -17.25 -4.80
C MET A 80 -1.02 -18.63 -5.45
N LYS A 81 -1.24 -19.72 -4.70
CA LYS A 81 -1.24 -21.09 -5.23
C LYS A 81 -2.24 -21.29 -6.38
N LYS A 82 -3.38 -20.59 -6.34
CA LYS A 82 -4.42 -20.61 -7.38
C LYS A 82 -4.19 -19.58 -8.51
N GLY A 83 -3.03 -18.92 -8.55
CA GLY A 83 -2.65 -18.00 -9.62
C GLY A 83 -3.11 -16.54 -9.43
N TYR A 84 -3.72 -16.20 -8.30
CA TYR A 84 -4.12 -14.82 -7.98
C TYR A 84 -2.95 -14.02 -7.39
N TRP A 85 -1.85 -13.90 -8.16
CA TRP A 85 -0.60 -13.26 -7.73
C TRP A 85 -0.78 -11.82 -7.23
N LEU A 86 -1.77 -11.09 -7.77
CA LEU A 86 -2.05 -9.71 -7.35
C LEU A 86 -2.41 -9.60 -5.87
N THR A 87 -2.87 -10.69 -5.25
CA THR A 87 -3.24 -10.75 -3.83
C THR A 87 -2.06 -10.38 -2.92
N GLU A 88 -0.82 -10.66 -3.32
CA GLU A 88 0.40 -10.29 -2.60
C GLU A 88 0.48 -8.79 -2.32
N TYR A 89 -0.04 -7.96 -3.22
CA TYR A 89 0.00 -6.50 -3.12
C TYR A 89 -1.24 -5.90 -2.46
N LEU A 90 -2.28 -6.71 -2.21
CA LEU A 90 -3.51 -6.25 -1.58
C LEU A 90 -3.34 -6.10 -0.05
N SER A 91 -3.50 -4.89 0.45
CA SER A 91 -3.41 -4.62 1.89
C SER A 91 -4.71 -4.98 2.65
N ILE A 92 -5.23 -6.23 2.48
CA ILE A 92 -6.47 -6.70 3.10
C ILE A 92 -6.42 -6.55 4.62
N SER A 93 -5.34 -6.99 5.25
CA SER A 93 -5.16 -6.89 6.71
C SER A 93 -5.25 -5.46 7.23
N ARG A 94 -4.77 -4.46 6.46
CA ARG A 94 -4.87 -3.04 6.82
C ARG A 94 -6.31 -2.56 6.81
N ILE A 95 -7.11 -2.99 5.83
CA ILE A 95 -8.53 -2.61 5.73
C ILE A 95 -9.32 -3.25 6.86
N ILE A 96 -9.06 -4.53 7.17
CA ILE A 96 -9.66 -5.22 8.32
C ILE A 96 -9.32 -4.48 9.62
N TYR A 97 -8.06 -4.10 9.82
CA TYR A 97 -7.62 -3.37 11.01
C TYR A 97 -8.35 -2.03 11.18
N ARG A 98 -8.56 -1.28 10.10
CA ARG A 98 -9.30 -0.01 10.12
C ARG A 98 -10.79 -0.17 10.43
N ASN A 99 -11.35 -1.34 10.17
CA ASN A 99 -12.78 -1.65 10.32
C ASN A 99 -13.00 -2.91 11.16
N LYS A 100 -12.23 -3.05 12.27
CA LYS A 100 -12.23 -4.24 13.11
C LYS A 100 -13.63 -4.63 13.58
N ALA A 101 -14.45 -3.67 13.99
CA ALA A 101 -15.82 -3.92 14.44
C ALA A 101 -16.71 -4.56 13.36
N GLN A 102 -16.55 -4.20 12.09
CA GLN A 102 -17.32 -4.82 11.00
C GLN A 102 -16.84 -6.25 10.71
N TYR A 103 -15.53 -6.49 10.85
CA TYR A 103 -14.97 -7.83 10.75
C TYR A 103 -15.51 -8.76 11.83
N GLU A 104 -15.50 -8.30 13.08
CA GLU A 104 -16.07 -9.03 14.23
C GLU A 104 -17.57 -9.30 14.04
N LYS A 105 -18.33 -8.32 13.58
CA LYS A 105 -19.77 -8.49 13.27
C LYS A 105 -20.01 -9.54 12.19
N ALA A 106 -19.16 -9.63 11.17
CA ALA A 106 -19.31 -10.64 10.13
C ALA A 106 -19.13 -12.06 10.69
N PHE A 107 -18.24 -12.28 11.65
CA PHE A 107 -18.13 -13.53 12.38
C PHE A 107 -19.38 -13.80 13.22
N LEU A 108 -19.78 -12.84 14.06
CA LEU A 108 -20.94 -12.98 14.95
C LEU A 108 -22.22 -13.33 14.19
N TYR A 109 -22.47 -12.68 13.05
CA TYR A 109 -23.67 -12.96 12.24
C TYR A 109 -23.61 -14.35 11.62
N THR A 110 -22.44 -14.77 11.14
CA THR A 110 -22.23 -16.13 10.62
C THR A 110 -22.52 -17.17 11.71
N GLU A 111 -21.94 -17.03 12.90
CA GLU A 111 -22.14 -17.99 14.01
C GLU A 111 -23.58 -17.96 14.55
N ALA A 112 -24.20 -16.79 14.65
CA ALA A 112 -25.57 -16.64 15.17
C ALA A 112 -26.63 -17.22 14.22
N ASP A 113 -26.33 -17.33 12.92
CA ASP A 113 -27.22 -17.88 11.89
C ASP A 113 -26.78 -19.29 11.45
N GLY A 114 -26.45 -20.14 12.41
CA GLY A 114 -26.13 -21.54 12.16
C GLY A 114 -24.91 -21.77 11.27
N ASN A 115 -23.95 -20.86 11.31
CA ASN A 115 -22.75 -20.82 10.45
C ASN A 115 -23.04 -20.56 8.97
N ASP A 116 -24.06 -19.75 8.65
CA ASP A 116 -24.23 -19.24 7.30
C ASP A 116 -23.04 -18.33 6.91
N LEU A 117 -22.16 -18.85 6.08
CA LEU A 117 -20.96 -18.17 5.62
C LEU A 117 -21.24 -16.95 4.73
N SER A 118 -22.46 -16.74 4.28
CA SER A 118 -22.80 -15.65 3.36
C SER A 118 -22.40 -14.27 3.91
N TYR A 119 -22.58 -14.04 5.20
CA TYR A 119 -22.18 -12.78 5.85
C TYR A 119 -20.66 -12.56 5.80
N PHE A 120 -19.90 -13.58 6.14
CA PHE A 120 -18.46 -13.50 6.15
C PHE A 120 -17.86 -13.40 4.73
N ILE A 121 -18.43 -14.15 3.79
CA ILE A 121 -18.06 -14.10 2.36
C ILE A 121 -18.30 -12.68 1.82
N GLN A 122 -19.50 -12.15 2.02
CA GLN A 122 -19.86 -10.80 1.55
C GLN A 122 -18.91 -9.73 2.12
N TYR A 123 -18.64 -9.77 3.43
CA TYR A 123 -17.71 -8.85 4.07
C TYR A 123 -16.32 -8.91 3.43
N ASN A 124 -15.78 -10.12 3.24
CA ASN A 124 -14.44 -10.31 2.67
C ASN A 124 -14.37 -9.87 1.20
N LEU A 125 -15.39 -10.15 0.39
CA LEU A 125 -15.45 -9.67 -0.99
C LEU A 125 -15.45 -8.15 -1.08
N ILE A 126 -16.22 -7.46 -0.23
CA ILE A 126 -16.20 -6.00 -0.13
C ILE A 126 -14.83 -5.50 0.31
N THR A 127 -14.20 -6.15 1.28
CA THR A 127 -12.87 -5.80 1.77
C THR A 127 -11.80 -5.98 0.70
N MET A 128 -11.83 -7.09 -0.03
CA MET A 128 -10.91 -7.35 -1.16
C MET A 128 -11.10 -6.32 -2.28
N LYS A 129 -12.34 -5.97 -2.62
CA LYS A 129 -12.64 -4.92 -3.60
C LYS A 129 -12.04 -3.58 -3.18
N LYS A 130 -12.22 -3.17 -1.92
CA LYS A 130 -11.61 -1.94 -1.38
C LYS A 130 -10.08 -1.98 -1.46
N ALA A 131 -9.46 -3.11 -1.11
CA ALA A 131 -8.01 -3.28 -1.20
C ALA A 131 -7.51 -3.16 -2.64
N TYR A 132 -8.24 -3.72 -3.60
CA TYR A 132 -7.93 -3.60 -5.02
C TYR A 132 -8.05 -2.15 -5.51
N GLU A 133 -9.10 -1.44 -5.12
CA GLU A 133 -9.29 -0.03 -5.49
C GLU A 133 -8.19 0.86 -4.90
N GLU A 134 -7.79 0.66 -3.64
CA GLU A 134 -6.65 1.37 -3.04
C GLU A 134 -5.34 1.09 -3.79
N LEU A 135 -5.07 -0.16 -4.17
CA LEU A 135 -3.90 -0.52 -4.95
C LEU A 135 -3.92 0.15 -6.35
N LYS A 136 -5.06 0.11 -7.03
CA LYS A 136 -5.24 0.76 -8.34
C LYS A 136 -4.94 2.25 -8.27
N LEU A 137 -5.50 2.96 -7.30
CA LEU A 137 -5.25 4.39 -7.09
C LEU A 137 -3.76 4.66 -6.77
N TYR A 138 -3.15 3.82 -5.96
CA TYR A 138 -1.72 3.93 -5.66
C TYR A 138 -0.86 3.79 -6.92
N LEU A 139 -1.14 2.79 -7.76
CA LEU A 139 -0.41 2.56 -9.00
C LEU A 139 -0.62 3.70 -10.00
N GLN A 140 -1.85 4.18 -10.18
CA GLN A 140 -2.15 5.33 -11.04
C GLN A 140 -1.36 6.57 -10.60
N ARG A 141 -1.34 6.86 -9.30
CA ARG A 141 -0.53 7.95 -8.76
C ARG A 141 0.96 7.75 -9.06
N LYS A 142 1.48 6.53 -8.88
CA LYS A 142 2.90 6.24 -9.15
C LYS A 142 3.26 6.36 -10.63
N ILE A 143 2.38 5.95 -11.52
CA ILE A 143 2.55 6.12 -12.97
C ILE A 143 2.58 7.61 -13.33
N SER A 144 1.58 8.38 -12.90
CA SER A 144 1.53 9.83 -13.13
C SER A 144 2.75 10.56 -12.54
N GLU A 145 3.19 10.15 -11.34
CA GLU A 145 4.42 10.66 -10.76
C GLU A 145 5.65 10.38 -11.62
N ARG A 146 5.73 9.18 -12.20
CA ARG A 146 6.85 8.79 -13.08
C ARG A 146 6.81 9.55 -14.42
N GLU A 147 5.65 9.65 -15.04
CA GLU A 147 5.47 10.38 -16.30
C GLU A 147 5.84 11.86 -16.15
N SER A 148 5.39 12.50 -15.08
CA SER A 148 5.76 13.88 -14.75
C SER A 148 7.27 14.04 -14.56
N MET A 149 7.92 13.08 -13.93
CA MET A 149 9.38 13.08 -13.75
C MET A 149 10.12 12.90 -15.08
N THR A 150 9.62 12.01 -15.94
CA THR A 150 10.22 11.78 -17.28
C THR A 150 10.05 13.03 -18.15
N ALA A 151 8.89 13.66 -18.12
CA ALA A 151 8.67 14.92 -18.84
C ALA A 151 9.62 16.04 -18.36
N LEU A 152 9.79 16.21 -17.04
CA LEU A 152 10.73 17.18 -16.46
C LEU A 152 12.20 16.87 -16.79
N SER A 153 12.61 15.60 -16.75
CA SER A 153 14.00 15.20 -17.09
C SER A 153 14.28 15.23 -18.60
N GLY A 154 13.26 15.23 -19.43
CA GLY A 154 13.37 15.43 -20.88
C GLY A 154 13.48 16.89 -21.31
N MET A 155 13.30 17.85 -20.39
CA MET A 155 13.54 19.25 -20.68
C MET A 155 15.02 19.54 -20.84
N ASN A 156 15.37 20.36 -21.85
CA ASN A 156 16.76 20.70 -22.14
C ASN A 156 17.52 21.19 -20.89
N GLY A 157 18.58 20.45 -20.51
CA GLY A 157 19.47 20.80 -19.42
C GLY A 157 19.03 20.36 -18.02
N ILE A 158 17.89 19.69 -17.84
CA ILE A 158 17.40 19.21 -16.55
C ILE A 158 17.75 17.71 -16.38
N ASN A 159 18.60 17.38 -15.40
CA ASN A 159 18.87 15.99 -15.05
C ASN A 159 17.83 15.42 -14.07
N LEU A 160 17.84 14.11 -13.85
CA LEU A 160 16.87 13.39 -13.02
C LEU A 160 16.82 13.89 -11.56
N ARG A 161 17.95 14.31 -10.97
CA ARG A 161 17.98 14.86 -9.61
C ARG A 161 17.32 16.23 -9.56
N GLN A 162 17.65 17.10 -10.53
CA GLN A 162 17.02 18.42 -10.68
C GLN A 162 15.52 18.31 -10.90
N ALA A 163 15.05 17.35 -11.71
CA ALA A 163 13.64 17.08 -11.89
C ALA A 163 12.94 16.68 -10.56
N ARG A 164 13.63 15.92 -9.70
CA ARG A 164 13.09 15.59 -8.37
C ARG A 164 13.05 16.80 -7.44
N ILE A 165 14.07 17.66 -7.47
CA ILE A 165 14.09 18.91 -6.69
C ILE A 165 12.93 19.82 -7.14
N ILE A 166 12.73 20.00 -8.44
CA ILE A 166 11.61 20.78 -8.99
C ILE A 166 10.27 20.24 -8.49
N LYS A 167 10.08 18.90 -8.51
CA LYS A 167 8.86 18.27 -8.01
C LYS A 167 8.64 18.51 -6.51
N GLU A 168 9.71 18.54 -5.73
CA GLU A 168 9.64 18.83 -4.30
C GLU A 168 9.23 20.28 -4.03
N LEU A 169 9.72 21.22 -4.84
CA LEU A 169 9.32 22.63 -4.80
C LEU A 169 7.84 22.85 -5.14
N TYR A 170 7.25 22.03 -6.02
CA TYR A 170 5.81 22.05 -6.28
C TYR A 170 4.99 21.64 -5.05
N LYS A 171 5.50 20.68 -4.26
CA LYS A 171 4.78 20.16 -3.09
C LYS A 171 4.95 21.03 -1.85
N ASN A 172 6.13 21.61 -1.67
CA ASN A 172 6.57 22.27 -0.45
C ASN A 172 7.28 23.59 -0.80
N GLY A 173 6.56 24.53 -1.44
CA GLY A 173 7.13 25.74 -2.04
C GLY A 173 7.89 26.67 -1.08
N ASP A 174 7.58 26.64 0.21
CA ASP A 174 8.17 27.55 1.21
C ASP A 174 9.42 26.99 1.91
N ASN A 175 9.86 25.79 1.54
CA ASN A 175 11.02 25.17 2.19
C ASN A 175 12.33 25.74 1.64
N ILE A 176 13.25 26.06 2.55
CA ILE A 176 14.63 26.38 2.19
C ILE A 176 15.39 25.06 2.05
N ILE A 177 15.99 24.84 0.89
CA ILE A 177 16.80 23.65 0.57
C ILE A 177 18.26 23.99 0.66
N THR A 178 19.08 23.13 1.26
CA THR A 178 20.55 23.29 1.32
C THR A 178 21.26 22.24 0.50
N ALA A 179 22.47 22.55 0.03
CA ALA A 179 23.30 21.58 -0.71
C ALA A 179 23.60 20.32 0.12
N LYS A 180 23.73 20.45 1.44
CA LYS A 180 23.97 19.32 2.33
C LYS A 180 22.77 18.36 2.40
N GLU A 181 21.56 18.90 2.44
CA GLU A 181 20.33 18.08 2.39
C GLU A 181 20.22 17.31 1.08
N ILE A 182 20.45 17.99 -0.06
CA ILE A 182 20.43 17.36 -1.37
C ILE A 182 21.55 16.32 -1.50
N ALA A 183 22.74 16.59 -0.99
CA ALA A 183 23.84 15.63 -0.99
C ALA A 183 23.46 14.35 -0.21
N THR A 184 22.83 14.50 0.95
CA THR A 184 22.35 13.37 1.77
C THR A 184 21.20 12.63 1.09
N GLN A 185 20.20 13.34 0.61
CA GLN A 185 19.00 12.78 -0.01
C GLN A 185 19.30 11.94 -1.26
N PHE A 186 20.24 12.39 -2.09
CA PHE A 186 20.60 11.73 -3.34
C PHE A 186 21.90 10.92 -3.28
N ALA A 187 22.51 10.79 -2.12
CA ALA A 187 23.80 10.11 -1.91
C ALA A 187 24.89 10.60 -2.90
N VAL A 188 25.02 11.92 -3.07
CA VAL A 188 26.03 12.57 -3.91
C VAL A 188 26.95 13.46 -3.10
N THR A 189 28.06 13.93 -3.70
CA THR A 189 28.95 14.89 -3.04
C THR A 189 28.31 16.27 -2.92
N ASP A 190 28.67 17.04 -1.90
CA ASP A 190 28.24 18.44 -1.70
C ASP A 190 28.51 19.30 -2.95
N LYS A 191 29.66 19.07 -3.62
CA LYS A 191 30.00 19.73 -4.88
C LYS A 191 29.01 19.44 -6.00
N THR A 192 28.53 18.19 -6.11
CA THR A 192 27.54 17.79 -7.11
C THR A 192 26.18 18.41 -6.79
N ALA A 193 25.76 18.37 -5.52
CA ALA A 193 24.52 18.98 -5.07
C ALA A 193 24.49 20.50 -5.33
N ARG A 194 25.57 21.21 -5.01
CA ARG A 194 25.70 22.65 -5.31
C ARG A 194 25.59 22.95 -6.79
N ARG A 195 26.26 22.15 -7.64
CA ARG A 195 26.18 22.33 -9.10
C ARG A 195 24.74 22.15 -9.61
N ASP A 196 24.04 21.15 -9.12
CA ASP A 196 22.66 20.91 -9.51
C ASP A 196 21.72 22.08 -9.09
N LEU A 197 21.90 22.59 -7.86
CA LEU A 197 21.11 23.72 -7.34
C LEU A 197 21.46 25.02 -8.08
N GLN A 198 22.74 25.29 -8.32
CA GLN A 198 23.16 26.47 -9.07
C GLN A 198 22.65 26.46 -10.52
N ALA A 199 22.59 25.30 -11.17
CA ALA A 199 22.01 25.19 -12.49
C ALA A 199 20.50 25.53 -12.46
N LEU A 200 19.77 25.11 -11.43
CA LEU A 200 18.35 25.50 -11.25
C LEU A 200 18.18 26.99 -10.99
N VAL A 201 19.11 27.63 -10.30
CA VAL A 201 19.13 29.10 -10.11
C VAL A 201 19.39 29.78 -11.45
N GLN A 202 20.37 29.33 -12.25
CA GLN A 202 20.65 29.88 -13.57
C GLN A 202 19.46 29.75 -14.54
N MET A 203 18.67 28.68 -14.39
CA MET A 203 17.45 28.49 -15.14
C MET A 203 16.28 29.37 -14.64
N GLY A 204 16.44 30.10 -13.53
CA GLY A 204 15.40 30.91 -12.92
C GLY A 204 14.30 30.12 -12.20
N ILE A 205 14.57 28.85 -11.87
CA ILE A 205 13.67 27.95 -11.16
C ILE A 205 13.78 28.14 -9.64
N MET A 206 14.97 28.47 -9.17
CA MET A 206 15.29 28.72 -7.76
C MET A 206 15.99 30.06 -7.58
N SER A 207 15.93 30.58 -6.36
CA SER A 207 16.67 31.76 -5.90
C SER A 207 17.59 31.40 -4.73
N GLU A 208 18.77 32.04 -4.68
CA GLU A 208 19.68 31.87 -3.53
C GLU A 208 19.31 32.80 -2.40
N VAL A 209 19.34 32.27 -1.16
CA VAL A 209 19.17 33.04 0.07
C VAL A 209 20.35 32.79 1.00
N LYS A 210 20.88 33.84 1.63
CA LYS A 210 21.94 33.70 2.64
C LYS A 210 21.31 33.35 3.98
N LEU A 211 21.64 32.17 4.49
CA LEU A 211 21.19 31.74 5.84
C LEU A 211 22.14 32.29 6.92
N ASN A 212 23.43 32.37 6.62
CA ASN A 212 24.47 33.00 7.42
C ASN A 212 25.72 33.25 6.59
N ASN A 213 26.80 33.76 7.19
CA ASN A 213 28.04 34.10 6.48
C ASN A 213 28.74 32.89 5.78
N ARG A 214 28.32 31.64 6.07
CA ARG A 214 28.95 30.42 5.51
C ARG A 214 27.97 29.50 4.80
N MET A 215 26.67 29.74 4.91
CA MET A 215 25.66 28.82 4.43
C MET A 215 24.68 29.53 3.49
N THR A 216 24.56 29.00 2.28
CA THR A 216 23.57 29.40 1.28
C THR A 216 22.44 28.40 1.28
N GLY A 217 21.21 28.90 1.33
CA GLY A 217 19.98 28.16 1.07
C GLY A 217 19.46 28.48 -0.33
N TYR A 218 18.56 27.66 -0.79
CA TYR A 218 17.90 27.79 -2.08
C TYR A 218 16.39 27.68 -1.86
N VAL A 219 15.63 28.56 -2.46
CA VAL A 219 14.17 28.64 -2.34
C VAL A 219 13.53 28.64 -3.73
N LYS A 220 12.28 28.31 -3.80
CA LYS A 220 11.45 28.45 -5.02
C LYS A 220 11.52 29.90 -5.51
N ALA A 221 11.76 30.12 -6.79
CA ALA A 221 11.74 31.47 -7.38
C ALA A 221 10.30 32.00 -7.49
N ASP A 222 10.11 33.31 -7.40
CA ASP A 222 8.78 33.94 -7.48
C ASP A 222 8.06 33.64 -8.78
N ASN A 223 8.80 33.54 -9.88
CA ASN A 223 8.28 33.23 -11.22
C ASN A 223 8.41 31.74 -11.62
N PHE A 224 8.55 30.85 -10.64
CA PHE A 224 8.79 29.42 -10.83
C PHE A 224 7.83 28.76 -11.84
N GLU A 225 6.52 29.02 -11.70
CA GLU A 225 5.50 28.36 -12.55
C GLU A 225 5.56 28.85 -14.00
N GLU A 226 5.77 30.15 -14.21
CA GLU A 226 5.97 30.72 -15.53
C GLU A 226 7.20 30.12 -16.20
N ARG A 227 8.30 30.03 -15.44
CA ARG A 227 9.57 29.52 -15.95
C ARG A 227 9.52 28.05 -16.32
N ILE A 228 8.86 27.23 -15.52
CA ILE A 228 8.62 25.81 -15.84
C ILE A 228 7.76 25.66 -17.10
N ASN A 229 6.71 26.49 -17.24
CA ASN A 229 5.86 26.48 -18.44
C ASN A 229 6.61 26.89 -19.71
N GLU A 230 7.50 27.88 -19.64
CA GLU A 230 8.36 28.28 -20.75
C GLU A 230 9.30 27.16 -21.19
N LEU A 231 9.99 26.52 -20.24
CA LEU A 231 10.88 25.39 -20.50
C LEU A 231 10.12 24.20 -21.10
N SER A 232 8.87 23.98 -20.69
CA SER A 232 8.00 22.92 -21.24
C SER A 232 7.61 23.20 -22.70
N LYS A 233 7.33 24.46 -23.07
CA LYS A 233 6.93 24.84 -24.42
C LYS A 233 8.11 24.79 -25.42
N GLY A 234 9.31 25.19 -25.00
CA GLY A 234 10.51 25.15 -25.85
C GLY A 234 10.84 23.74 -26.33
N ASN A 235 10.57 22.71 -25.53
CA ASN A 235 10.79 21.31 -25.90
C ASN A 235 9.79 20.78 -26.95
N THR A 236 8.63 21.40 -27.08
CA THR A 236 7.58 20.95 -28.02
C THR A 236 7.83 21.47 -29.44
N GLU A 237 8.56 22.56 -29.59
CA GLU A 237 8.91 23.13 -30.89
C GLU A 237 10.13 22.46 -31.53
N GLU A 238 11.13 22.06 -30.75
CA GLU A 238 12.31 21.33 -31.26
C GLU A 238 11.97 19.90 -31.75
N ASN A 239 10.98 19.24 -31.14
CA ASN A 239 10.53 17.89 -31.55
C ASN A 239 9.58 17.87 -32.78
N LYS A 240 9.15 19.01 -33.29
CA LYS A 240 8.35 19.12 -34.53
C LYS A 240 9.19 19.46 -35.77
N GLY A 241 10.49 19.66 -35.59
CA GLY A 241 11.41 20.06 -36.64
C GLY A 241 12.40 19.01 -37.12
N ASN A 242 12.29 17.73 -36.67
CA ASN A 242 13.14 16.63 -37.12
C ASN A 242 12.31 15.51 -37.75
#